data_f47c2c2d56245e8baa5b4ae37a89facb
#
_entry.id   f47c2c2d56245e8baa5b4ae37a89facb
#
_cell.length_a   1.000
_cell.length_b   1.000
_cell.length_c   1.000
_cell.angle_alpha   90.00
_cell.angle_beta   90.00
_cell.angle_gamma   90.00
#
_symmetry.space_group_name_H-M   'P 1'
#
loop_
_entity.id
_entity.type
_entity.pdbx_description
1 polymer ?
#
loop_
_entity_poly.entity_id
_entity_poly.type
_entity_poly.pdbx_seq_one_letter_code
_entity_poly.pdbx_strand_id
1 'polypeptide(L)'
;MPRPDLIALTPGGRFSKEIDGLRPLADALVAGGYRVLLWDRPNCGASDVQFYGQSESHMRAETLKLLLGKLGVERCILAGGSGGARDSMLTTMLYPELVEKLVVWNIVGGIYGTFVLGSFYIVPSILAVRGTGMDGVVKVQEWRERIEENPANKQRFLDFDKDEFLKVMLRWLNAFVSKPGQTIPGVPDEMFDRIQVPTLIIRGGENDMDHPKRTSLEVSCLIKGSKLIDPPWPEDAWERASEERAAGKVQRFNMFDTWVQAAPAILEFLGS
;
A
#
# COMPACT_ATOMS: atom_id res chain seq x y z
N MET A 1 29.44 3.64 -15.85
CA MET A 1 29.00 3.91 -14.48
C MET A 1 27.97 2.87 -14.09
N PRO A 2 28.01 2.31 -12.88
CA PRO A 2 26.93 1.44 -12.42
C PRO A 2 25.60 2.19 -12.53
N ARG A 3 24.52 1.47 -12.83
CA ARG A 3 23.20 2.10 -12.85
C ARG A 3 22.81 2.52 -11.43
N PRO A 4 22.22 3.72 -11.22
CA PRO A 4 21.72 4.10 -9.90
C PRO A 4 20.73 3.07 -9.35
N ASP A 5 20.72 2.90 -8.03
CA ASP A 5 19.81 1.98 -7.35
C ASP A 5 18.36 2.35 -7.62
N LEU A 6 17.52 1.33 -7.75
CA LEU A 6 16.10 1.50 -8.04
C LEU A 6 15.28 1.50 -6.74
N ILE A 7 14.43 2.50 -6.59
CA ILE A 7 13.38 2.54 -5.57
C ILE A 7 12.05 2.19 -6.24
N ALA A 8 11.42 1.08 -5.83
CA ALA A 8 10.02 0.82 -6.17
C ALA A 8 9.14 1.52 -5.13
N LEU A 9 8.51 2.61 -5.55
CA LEU A 9 7.69 3.47 -4.69
C LEU A 9 6.22 3.12 -4.86
N THR A 10 5.57 2.72 -3.77
CA THR A 10 4.21 2.20 -3.76
C THR A 10 3.27 3.11 -2.96
N PRO A 11 2.18 3.64 -3.58
CA PRO A 11 1.19 4.47 -2.89
C PRO A 11 0.30 3.67 -1.94
N GLY A 12 -0.48 4.37 -1.13
CA GLY A 12 -1.50 3.77 -0.26
C GLY A 12 -2.76 3.31 -1.00
N GLY A 13 -3.73 2.79 -0.26
CA GLY A 13 -5.07 2.40 -0.73
C GLY A 13 -5.08 1.61 -2.03
N ARG A 14 -6.11 1.83 -2.85
CA ARG A 14 -6.18 1.40 -4.25
C ARG A 14 -5.96 2.58 -5.21
N PHE A 15 -5.03 3.46 -4.87
CA PHE A 15 -4.72 4.63 -5.69
C PHE A 15 -3.74 4.31 -6.80
N SER A 16 -3.90 5.06 -7.91
CA SER A 16 -3.00 5.07 -9.06
C SER A 16 -1.62 5.64 -8.69
N LYS A 17 -0.60 5.29 -9.47
CA LYS A 17 0.72 5.92 -9.42
C LYS A 17 0.70 7.42 -9.72
N GLU A 18 -0.39 7.92 -10.31
CA GLU A 18 -0.59 9.34 -10.64
C GLU A 18 -1.28 10.12 -9.51
N ILE A 19 -1.55 9.47 -8.36
CA ILE A 19 -2.21 10.14 -7.22
C ILE A 19 -1.37 11.33 -6.72
N ASP A 20 -2.04 12.41 -6.36
CA ASP A 20 -1.42 13.62 -5.81
C ASP A 20 -0.50 13.28 -4.61
N GLY A 21 0.61 14.00 -4.51
CA GLY A 21 1.62 13.82 -3.45
C GLY A 21 2.68 12.76 -3.73
N LEU A 22 2.43 11.77 -4.60
CA LEU A 22 3.39 10.70 -4.87
C LEU A 22 4.51 11.17 -5.82
N ARG A 23 4.16 11.87 -6.89
CA ARG A 23 5.13 12.37 -7.88
C ARG A 23 6.17 13.31 -7.27
N PRO A 24 5.80 14.32 -6.43
CA PRO A 24 6.79 15.18 -5.77
C PRO A 24 7.81 14.40 -4.93
N LEU A 25 7.39 13.34 -4.22
CA LEU A 25 8.32 12.48 -3.49
C LEU A 25 9.25 11.73 -4.46
N ALA A 26 8.71 11.16 -5.52
CA ALA A 26 9.52 10.45 -6.53
C ALA A 26 10.57 11.37 -7.17
N ASP A 27 10.18 12.59 -7.54
CA ASP A 27 11.08 13.58 -8.15
C ASP A 27 12.20 14.01 -7.18
N ALA A 28 11.89 14.16 -5.88
CA ALA A 28 12.88 14.45 -4.85
C ALA A 28 13.89 13.28 -4.69
N LEU A 29 13.45 12.03 -4.74
CA LEU A 29 14.33 10.88 -4.68
C LEU A 29 15.20 10.75 -5.95
N VAL A 30 14.64 11.09 -7.12
CA VAL A 30 15.41 11.16 -8.38
C VAL A 30 16.48 12.26 -8.31
N ALA A 31 16.14 13.43 -7.77
CA ALA A 31 17.12 14.50 -7.54
C ALA A 31 18.23 14.08 -6.58
N GLY A 32 17.94 13.16 -5.65
CA GLY A 32 18.92 12.51 -4.75
C GLY A 32 19.79 11.44 -5.41
N GLY A 33 19.63 11.19 -6.72
CA GLY A 33 20.49 10.28 -7.50
C GLY A 33 19.95 8.85 -7.66
N TYR A 34 18.71 8.57 -7.28
CA TYR A 34 18.08 7.27 -7.42
C TYR A 34 17.23 7.18 -8.70
N ARG A 35 16.99 5.98 -9.20
CA ARG A 35 15.91 5.71 -10.13
C ARG A 35 14.65 5.38 -9.34
N VAL A 36 13.49 5.85 -9.78
CA VAL A 36 12.22 5.56 -9.11
C VAL A 36 11.25 4.88 -10.07
N LEU A 37 10.73 3.72 -9.65
CA LEU A 37 9.65 3.02 -10.34
C LEU A 37 8.33 3.39 -9.65
N LEU A 38 7.48 4.14 -10.34
CA LEU A 38 6.08 4.31 -10.01
C LEU A 38 5.27 3.29 -10.81
N TRP A 39 4.37 2.57 -10.16
CA TRP A 39 3.62 1.50 -10.80
C TRP A 39 2.18 1.42 -10.32
N ASP A 40 1.28 1.12 -11.23
CA ASP A 40 -0.09 0.77 -10.90
C ASP A 40 -0.13 -0.71 -10.52
N ARG A 41 -0.44 -0.96 -9.26
CA ARG A 41 -0.65 -2.32 -8.76
C ARG A 41 -1.90 -2.93 -9.38
N PRO A 42 -2.07 -4.25 -9.44
CA PRO A 42 -3.38 -4.84 -9.74
C PRO A 42 -4.49 -4.17 -8.92
N ASN A 43 -5.62 -3.91 -9.54
CA ASN A 43 -6.76 -3.20 -8.94
C ASN A 43 -6.52 -1.70 -8.67
N CYS A 44 -5.51 -1.09 -9.25
CA CYS A 44 -5.18 0.33 -9.09
C CYS A 44 -4.90 0.97 -10.44
N GLY A 45 -5.31 2.23 -10.62
CA GLY A 45 -5.02 3.00 -11.82
C GLY A 45 -5.43 2.26 -13.09
N ALA A 46 -4.58 2.35 -14.11
CA ALA A 46 -4.82 1.73 -15.41
C ALA A 46 -4.47 0.22 -15.47
N SER A 47 -4.06 -0.38 -14.36
CA SER A 47 -3.76 -1.83 -14.34
C SER A 47 -5.02 -2.69 -14.42
N ASP A 48 -4.82 -3.91 -14.88
CA ASP A 48 -5.89 -4.92 -14.92
C ASP A 48 -6.37 -5.29 -13.52
N VAL A 49 -7.68 -5.57 -13.41
CA VAL A 49 -8.23 -6.15 -12.18
C VAL A 49 -7.87 -7.64 -12.09
N GLN A 50 -7.51 -8.05 -10.88
CA GLN A 50 -7.13 -9.44 -10.58
C GLN A 50 -7.63 -9.83 -9.18
N PHE A 51 -8.03 -11.10 -9.02
CA PHE A 51 -8.66 -11.59 -7.81
C PHE A 51 -8.12 -12.97 -7.44
N TYR A 52 -6.94 -13.00 -6.80
CA TYR A 52 -6.31 -14.23 -6.32
C TYR A 52 -5.44 -13.99 -5.07
N GLY A 53 -4.78 -15.03 -4.56
CA GLY A 53 -3.91 -14.94 -3.39
C GLY A 53 -4.66 -14.90 -2.05
N GLN A 54 -3.92 -14.94 -0.96
CA GLN A 54 -4.46 -14.93 0.40
C GLN A 54 -5.01 -13.56 0.80
N SER A 55 -4.39 -12.50 0.29
CA SER A 55 -4.89 -11.13 0.38
C SER A 55 -4.48 -10.38 -0.88
N GLU A 56 -5.05 -9.19 -1.07
CA GLU A 56 -4.68 -8.32 -2.18
C GLU A 56 -3.19 -7.93 -2.14
N SER A 57 -2.62 -7.76 -0.95
CA SER A 57 -1.18 -7.50 -0.81
C SER A 57 -0.29 -8.68 -1.19
N HIS A 58 -0.73 -9.94 -0.98
CA HIS A 58 0.00 -11.10 -1.49
C HIS A 58 0.04 -11.11 -3.02
N MET A 59 -1.10 -10.86 -3.67
CA MET A 59 -1.19 -10.73 -5.13
C MET A 59 -0.28 -9.60 -5.65
N ARG A 60 -0.26 -8.45 -4.98
CA ARG A 60 0.58 -7.30 -5.35
C ARG A 60 2.06 -7.58 -5.17
N ALA A 61 2.45 -8.27 -4.11
CA ALA A 61 3.83 -8.69 -3.88
C ALA A 61 4.35 -9.61 -4.99
N GLU A 62 3.54 -10.60 -5.39
CA GLU A 62 3.86 -11.49 -6.50
C GLU A 62 3.96 -10.72 -7.82
N THR A 63 3.02 -9.81 -8.07
CA THR A 63 3.03 -8.97 -9.28
C THR A 63 4.29 -8.09 -9.34
N LEU A 64 4.69 -7.49 -8.21
CA LEU A 64 5.90 -6.67 -8.16
C LEU A 64 7.15 -7.51 -8.48
N LYS A 65 7.27 -8.71 -7.92
CA LYS A 65 8.34 -9.65 -8.24
C LYS A 65 8.42 -9.92 -9.76
N LEU A 66 7.27 -10.23 -10.37
CA LEU A 66 7.22 -10.51 -11.82
C LEU A 66 7.55 -9.27 -12.65
N LEU A 67 7.10 -8.10 -12.25
CA LEU A 67 7.40 -6.82 -12.90
C LEU A 67 8.90 -6.51 -12.84
N LEU A 68 9.52 -6.61 -11.66
CA LEU A 68 10.97 -6.40 -11.49
C LEU A 68 11.77 -7.36 -12.34
N GLY A 69 11.40 -8.65 -12.39
CA GLY A 69 12.04 -9.64 -13.24
C GLY A 69 11.94 -9.30 -14.73
N LYS A 70 10.78 -8.83 -15.20
CA LYS A 70 10.61 -8.37 -16.60
C LYS A 70 11.43 -7.12 -16.92
N LEU A 71 11.67 -6.26 -15.93
CA LEU A 71 12.51 -5.06 -16.08
C LEU A 71 14.01 -5.37 -15.95
N GLY A 72 14.39 -6.62 -15.69
CA GLY A 72 15.78 -7.03 -15.47
C GLY A 72 16.36 -6.45 -14.18
N VAL A 73 15.50 -6.23 -13.16
CA VAL A 73 15.89 -5.73 -11.84
C VAL A 73 16.00 -6.92 -10.90
N GLU A 74 17.21 -7.23 -10.48
CA GLU A 74 17.49 -8.34 -9.55
C GLU A 74 17.22 -7.95 -8.11
N ARG A 75 17.59 -6.71 -7.74
CA ARG A 75 17.37 -6.15 -6.39
C ARG A 75 16.98 -4.69 -6.47
N CYS A 76 16.19 -4.24 -5.51
CA CYS A 76 15.77 -2.84 -5.40
C CYS A 76 15.49 -2.45 -3.95
N ILE A 77 15.33 -1.16 -3.74
CA ILE A 77 14.81 -0.59 -2.51
C ILE A 77 13.29 -0.57 -2.61
N LEU A 78 12.60 -1.05 -1.57
CA LEU A 78 11.15 -0.91 -1.50
C LEU A 78 10.80 0.27 -0.59
N ALA A 79 9.90 1.14 -1.09
CA ALA A 79 9.42 2.29 -0.34
C ALA A 79 7.89 2.38 -0.46
N GLY A 80 7.18 2.64 0.64
CA GLY A 80 5.74 2.77 0.56
C GLY A 80 5.09 3.27 1.84
N GLY A 81 3.94 3.92 1.67
CA GLY A 81 3.12 4.43 2.77
C GLY A 81 1.73 3.81 2.78
N SER A 82 1.09 3.73 3.95
CA SER A 82 -0.25 3.19 4.13
C SER A 82 -0.37 1.75 3.58
N GLY A 83 -1.31 1.49 2.68
CA GLY A 83 -1.41 0.20 1.99
C GLY A 83 -0.12 -0.20 1.26
N GLY A 84 0.64 0.77 0.73
CA GLY A 84 1.95 0.54 0.11
C GLY A 84 3.02 0.08 1.10
N ALA A 85 2.95 0.51 2.35
CA ALA A 85 3.83 0.00 3.41
C ALA A 85 3.59 -1.49 3.64
N ARG A 86 2.32 -1.92 3.72
CA ARG A 86 1.97 -3.34 3.86
C ARG A 86 2.43 -4.15 2.65
N ASP A 87 2.20 -3.65 1.43
CA ASP A 87 2.64 -4.31 0.19
C ASP A 87 4.18 -4.46 0.17
N SER A 88 4.92 -3.43 0.58
CA SER A 88 6.39 -3.44 0.63
C SER A 88 6.95 -4.38 1.69
N MET A 89 6.39 -4.36 2.91
CA MET A 89 6.78 -5.29 3.98
C MET A 89 6.51 -6.74 3.57
N LEU A 90 5.32 -7.03 3.04
CA LEU A 90 4.97 -8.38 2.62
C LEU A 90 5.84 -8.86 1.45
N THR A 91 6.16 -7.99 0.49
CA THR A 91 7.12 -8.31 -0.59
C THR A 91 8.48 -8.67 -0.02
N THR A 92 8.97 -7.92 0.98
CA THR A 92 10.26 -8.20 1.63
C THR A 92 10.23 -9.54 2.38
N MET A 93 9.12 -9.86 3.03
CA MET A 93 8.96 -11.15 3.74
C MET A 93 8.90 -12.35 2.80
N LEU A 94 8.23 -12.20 1.66
CA LEU A 94 8.02 -13.29 0.70
C LEU A 94 9.22 -13.48 -0.24
N TYR A 95 9.92 -12.40 -0.58
CA TYR A 95 10.99 -12.35 -1.57
C TYR A 95 12.18 -11.53 -1.07
N PRO A 96 12.80 -11.90 0.06
CA PRO A 96 13.87 -11.11 0.68
C PRO A 96 15.08 -10.93 -0.24
N GLU A 97 15.30 -11.84 -1.18
CA GLU A 97 16.40 -11.77 -2.16
C GLU A 97 16.26 -10.58 -3.11
N LEU A 98 15.05 -10.05 -3.32
CA LEU A 98 14.80 -8.92 -4.21
C LEU A 98 15.05 -7.55 -3.54
N VAL A 99 15.21 -7.52 -2.21
CA VAL A 99 15.17 -6.28 -1.46
C VAL A 99 16.55 -5.94 -0.89
N GLU A 100 16.98 -4.70 -1.10
CA GLU A 100 18.22 -4.17 -0.53
C GLU A 100 18.00 -3.41 0.77
N LYS A 101 17.01 -2.51 0.75
CA LYS A 101 16.58 -1.70 1.91
C LYS A 101 15.06 -1.56 1.86
N LEU A 102 14.45 -1.36 3.02
CA LEU A 102 13.00 -1.15 3.16
C LEU A 102 12.73 0.20 3.83
N VAL A 103 11.82 0.99 3.25
CA VAL A 103 11.36 2.27 3.81
C VAL A 103 9.85 2.27 3.88
N VAL A 104 9.29 2.40 5.07
CA VAL A 104 7.82 2.37 5.26
C VAL A 104 7.35 3.49 6.18
N TRP A 105 6.16 4.02 5.88
CA TRP A 105 5.52 5.05 6.70
C TRP A 105 4.02 4.89 6.74
N ASN A 106 3.37 5.56 7.69
CA ASN A 106 1.92 5.50 7.87
C ASN A 106 1.43 4.05 7.82
N ILE A 107 1.96 3.19 8.72
CA ILE A 107 1.64 1.76 8.71
C ILE A 107 0.21 1.55 9.21
N VAL A 108 -0.62 0.96 8.34
CA VAL A 108 -2.03 0.62 8.67
C VAL A 108 -2.08 -0.42 9.78
N GLY A 109 -2.91 -0.16 10.78
CA GLY A 109 -3.14 -1.09 11.88
C GLY A 109 -4.23 -0.59 12.83
N GLY A 110 -4.32 -1.25 13.98
CA GLY A 110 -5.35 -0.95 14.98
C GLY A 110 -6.76 -1.40 14.55
N ILE A 111 -7.66 -1.46 15.51
CA ILE A 111 -9.02 -1.97 15.29
C ILE A 111 -9.81 -1.07 14.35
N TYR A 112 -9.72 0.25 14.56
CA TYR A 112 -10.45 1.22 13.75
C TYR A 112 -10.03 1.17 12.28
N GLY A 113 -8.73 1.34 11.98
CA GLY A 113 -8.23 1.35 10.62
C GLY A 113 -8.54 0.04 9.88
N THR A 114 -8.35 -1.12 10.53
CA THR A 114 -8.64 -2.41 9.90
C THR A 114 -10.13 -2.62 9.65
N PHE A 115 -10.99 -2.23 10.58
CA PHE A 115 -12.45 -2.33 10.41
C PHE A 115 -12.96 -1.40 9.29
N VAL A 116 -12.53 -0.14 9.29
CA VAL A 116 -12.95 0.86 8.30
C VAL A 116 -12.47 0.46 6.90
N LEU A 117 -11.19 0.07 6.76
CA LEU A 117 -10.65 -0.33 5.46
C LEU A 117 -11.28 -1.61 4.93
N GLY A 118 -11.51 -2.61 5.78
CA GLY A 118 -12.23 -3.83 5.39
C GLY A 118 -13.66 -3.52 4.93
N SER A 119 -14.36 -2.65 5.66
CA SER A 119 -15.71 -2.22 5.33
C SER A 119 -15.75 -1.39 4.04
N PHE A 120 -14.78 -0.52 3.81
CA PHE A 120 -14.71 0.33 2.63
C PHE A 120 -14.32 -0.44 1.36
N TYR A 121 -13.22 -1.18 1.40
CA TYR A 121 -12.66 -1.81 0.20
C TYR A 121 -13.31 -3.14 -0.20
N ILE A 122 -13.95 -3.86 0.72
CA ILE A 122 -14.33 -5.26 0.46
C ILE A 122 -15.83 -5.51 0.63
N VAL A 123 -16.45 -4.98 1.69
CA VAL A 123 -17.86 -5.26 2.01
C VAL A 123 -18.81 -4.85 0.89
N PRO A 124 -18.68 -3.69 0.21
CA PRO A 124 -19.55 -3.32 -0.90
C PRO A 124 -19.56 -4.35 -2.03
N SER A 125 -18.39 -4.94 -2.34
CA SER A 125 -18.26 -5.98 -3.36
C SER A 125 -18.97 -7.27 -2.97
N ILE A 126 -18.89 -7.68 -1.70
CA ILE A 126 -19.60 -8.84 -1.16
C ILE A 126 -21.11 -8.64 -1.27
N LEU A 127 -21.62 -7.47 -0.87
CA LEU A 127 -23.04 -7.16 -0.93
C LEU A 127 -23.54 -7.13 -2.37
N ALA A 128 -22.78 -6.53 -3.28
CA ALA A 128 -23.12 -6.42 -4.69
C ALA A 128 -23.18 -7.81 -5.38
N VAL A 129 -22.13 -8.64 -5.20
CA VAL A 129 -22.10 -9.97 -5.84
C VAL A 129 -23.20 -10.89 -5.32
N ARG A 130 -23.55 -10.79 -4.03
CA ARG A 130 -24.65 -11.57 -3.45
C ARG A 130 -26.02 -11.10 -3.90
N GLY A 131 -26.18 -9.80 -4.15
CA GLY A 131 -27.44 -9.21 -4.57
C GLY A 131 -27.73 -9.41 -6.06
N THR A 132 -26.82 -9.02 -6.92
CA THR A 132 -27.02 -8.96 -8.38
C THR A 132 -25.87 -9.54 -9.20
N GLY A 133 -24.99 -10.32 -8.58
CA GLY A 133 -23.86 -10.94 -9.26
C GLY A 133 -22.81 -9.92 -9.72
N MET A 134 -22.07 -10.27 -10.76
CA MET A 134 -21.00 -9.42 -11.28
C MET A 134 -21.52 -8.13 -11.90
N ASP A 135 -22.77 -8.10 -12.40
CA ASP A 135 -23.45 -6.86 -12.83
C ASP A 135 -23.63 -5.83 -11.71
N GLY A 136 -23.72 -6.28 -10.47
CA GLY A 136 -23.70 -5.42 -9.28
C GLY A 136 -22.32 -4.94 -8.96
N VAL A 137 -21.32 -5.81 -9.05
CA VAL A 137 -19.92 -5.51 -8.73
C VAL A 137 -19.39 -4.36 -9.59
N VAL A 138 -19.64 -4.35 -10.90
CA VAL A 138 -19.18 -3.27 -11.81
C VAL A 138 -19.81 -1.90 -11.48
N LYS A 139 -20.86 -1.86 -10.65
CA LYS A 139 -21.53 -0.63 -10.22
C LYS A 139 -21.03 -0.12 -8.86
N VAL A 140 -20.24 -0.91 -8.13
CA VAL A 140 -19.57 -0.44 -6.90
C VAL A 140 -18.65 0.71 -7.27
N GLN A 141 -18.75 1.83 -6.53
CA GLN A 141 -18.06 3.07 -6.87
C GLN A 141 -16.58 2.86 -7.16
N GLU A 142 -15.88 2.15 -6.31
CA GLU A 142 -14.46 1.90 -6.45
C GLU A 142 -14.10 1.13 -7.73
N TRP A 143 -14.92 0.14 -8.11
CA TRP A 143 -14.70 -0.61 -9.35
C TRP A 143 -15.09 0.18 -10.60
N ARG A 144 -16.08 1.09 -10.51
CA ARG A 144 -16.37 2.02 -11.60
C ARG A 144 -15.17 2.89 -11.93
N GLU A 145 -14.50 3.43 -10.90
CA GLU A 145 -13.28 4.22 -11.09
C GLU A 145 -12.19 3.41 -11.82
N ARG A 146 -12.01 2.13 -11.44
CA ARG A 146 -11.03 1.24 -12.13
C ARG A 146 -11.46 0.89 -13.55
N ILE A 147 -12.76 0.88 -13.84
CA ILE A 147 -13.29 0.69 -15.19
C ILE A 147 -13.13 1.98 -16.02
N GLU A 148 -13.31 3.14 -15.43
CA GLU A 148 -13.08 4.44 -16.09
C GLU A 148 -11.61 4.62 -16.46
N GLU A 149 -10.69 4.23 -15.57
CA GLU A 149 -9.24 4.27 -15.82
C GLU A 149 -8.77 3.22 -16.84
N ASN A 150 -9.40 2.05 -16.86
CA ASN A 150 -9.15 0.97 -17.82
C ASN A 150 -10.46 0.29 -18.23
N PRO A 151 -11.09 0.72 -19.35
CA PRO A 151 -12.39 0.18 -19.79
C PRO A 151 -12.43 -1.32 -20.02
N ALA A 152 -11.30 -1.97 -20.33
CA ALA A 152 -11.22 -3.42 -20.46
C ALA A 152 -11.53 -4.17 -19.17
N ASN A 153 -11.39 -3.51 -18.01
CA ASN A 153 -11.71 -4.10 -16.72
C ASN A 153 -13.21 -4.45 -16.58
N LYS A 154 -14.10 -3.72 -17.27
CA LYS A 154 -15.52 -4.06 -17.25
C LYS A 154 -15.78 -5.50 -17.70
N GLN A 155 -15.20 -5.89 -18.83
CA GLN A 155 -15.38 -7.24 -19.36
C GLN A 155 -14.71 -8.28 -18.47
N ARG A 156 -13.52 -7.97 -17.91
CA ARG A 156 -12.83 -8.85 -16.95
C ARG A 156 -13.67 -9.15 -15.72
N PHE A 157 -14.39 -8.15 -15.18
CA PHE A 157 -15.32 -8.37 -14.08
C PHE A 157 -16.48 -9.28 -14.51
N LEU A 158 -17.10 -9.00 -15.66
CA LEU A 158 -18.27 -9.74 -16.11
C LEU A 158 -17.96 -11.21 -16.46
N ASP A 159 -16.74 -11.49 -16.91
CA ASP A 159 -16.26 -12.84 -17.22
C ASP A 159 -15.83 -13.63 -15.98
N PHE A 160 -15.68 -12.94 -14.83
CA PHE A 160 -15.24 -13.62 -13.61
C PHE A 160 -16.38 -14.42 -12.97
N ASP A 161 -16.09 -15.65 -12.54
CA ASP A 161 -17.08 -16.46 -11.84
C ASP A 161 -17.49 -15.81 -10.51
N LYS A 162 -18.80 -15.61 -10.31
CA LYS A 162 -19.34 -14.91 -9.15
C LYS A 162 -19.06 -15.60 -7.82
N ASP A 163 -19.02 -16.93 -7.80
CA ASP A 163 -18.82 -17.70 -6.57
C ASP A 163 -17.34 -17.69 -6.20
N GLU A 164 -16.44 -17.77 -7.18
CA GLU A 164 -15.00 -17.57 -6.96
C GLU A 164 -14.70 -16.14 -6.54
N PHE A 165 -15.33 -15.11 -7.14
CA PHE A 165 -15.19 -13.74 -6.70
C PHE A 165 -15.60 -13.56 -5.23
N LEU A 166 -16.76 -14.10 -4.84
CA LEU A 166 -17.24 -14.05 -3.46
C LEU A 166 -16.25 -14.73 -2.50
N LYS A 167 -15.72 -15.92 -2.86
CA LYS A 167 -14.71 -16.61 -2.05
C LYS A 167 -13.45 -15.75 -1.85
N VAL A 168 -12.97 -15.09 -2.91
CA VAL A 168 -11.82 -14.20 -2.82
C VAL A 168 -12.11 -13.01 -1.89
N MET A 169 -13.26 -12.34 -2.08
CA MET A 169 -13.65 -11.21 -1.24
C MET A 169 -13.77 -11.59 0.23
N LEU A 170 -14.38 -12.72 0.56
CA LEU A 170 -14.47 -13.21 1.93
C LEU A 170 -13.08 -13.52 2.53
N ARG A 171 -12.19 -14.13 1.75
CA ARG A 171 -10.80 -14.40 2.16
C ARG A 171 -10.03 -13.11 2.41
N TRP A 172 -10.16 -12.11 1.53
CA TRP A 172 -9.50 -10.81 1.69
C TRP A 172 -10.07 -10.02 2.86
N LEU A 173 -11.39 -10.07 3.09
CA LEU A 173 -12.00 -9.47 4.28
C LEU A 173 -11.43 -10.09 5.56
N ASN A 174 -11.32 -11.42 5.59
CA ASN A 174 -10.72 -12.12 6.72
C ASN A 174 -9.26 -11.70 6.99
N ALA A 175 -8.51 -11.29 5.97
CA ALA A 175 -7.18 -10.73 6.14
C ALA A 175 -7.18 -9.34 6.81
N PHE A 176 -8.28 -8.58 6.74
CA PHE A 176 -8.44 -7.30 7.44
C PHE A 176 -8.98 -7.42 8.87
N VAL A 177 -9.51 -8.57 9.26
CA VAL A 177 -9.97 -8.78 10.64
C VAL A 177 -8.76 -8.82 11.56
N SER A 178 -8.73 -7.96 12.57
CA SER A 178 -7.67 -7.94 13.59
C SER A 178 -7.63 -9.28 14.34
N LYS A 179 -6.45 -9.86 14.45
CA LYS A 179 -6.21 -11.14 15.12
C LYS A 179 -5.04 -11.02 16.08
N PRO A 180 -5.04 -11.75 17.20
CA PRO A 180 -3.85 -11.88 18.05
C PRO A 180 -2.65 -12.35 17.21
N GLY A 181 -1.47 -11.77 17.44
CA GLY A 181 -0.26 -12.09 16.66
C GLY A 181 -0.26 -11.57 15.22
N GLN A 182 -1.06 -10.57 14.93
CA GLN A 182 -1.07 -9.85 13.65
C GLN A 182 -1.11 -8.34 13.89
N THR A 183 0.05 -7.74 14.07
CA THR A 183 0.23 -6.30 14.26
C THR A 183 -0.24 -5.51 13.03
N ILE A 184 0.01 -6.05 11.84
CA ILE A 184 -0.55 -5.51 10.59
C ILE A 184 -1.56 -6.47 9.97
N PRO A 185 -2.58 -5.97 9.24
CA PRO A 185 -3.64 -6.83 8.72
C PRO A 185 -3.12 -7.97 7.84
N GLY A 186 -3.51 -9.20 8.18
CA GLY A 186 -3.27 -10.39 7.37
C GLY A 186 -1.84 -10.90 7.32
N VAL A 187 -0.96 -10.39 8.19
CA VAL A 187 0.45 -10.80 8.27
C VAL A 187 0.75 -11.29 9.69
N PRO A 188 1.06 -12.58 9.88
CA PRO A 188 1.50 -13.10 11.18
C PRO A 188 2.79 -12.42 11.66
N ASP A 189 2.86 -12.10 12.97
CA ASP A 189 4.01 -11.38 13.53
C ASP A 189 5.32 -12.16 13.41
N GLU A 190 5.28 -13.48 13.40
CA GLU A 190 6.46 -14.31 13.16
C GLU A 190 7.08 -14.13 11.75
N MET A 191 6.33 -13.63 10.78
CA MET A 191 6.87 -13.35 9.44
C MET A 191 7.82 -12.16 9.42
N PHE A 192 7.77 -11.27 10.41
CA PHE A 192 8.68 -10.12 10.48
C PHE A 192 10.14 -10.54 10.65
N ASP A 193 10.41 -11.70 11.23
CA ASP A 193 11.76 -12.26 11.32
C ASP A 193 12.41 -12.48 9.94
N ARG A 194 11.64 -12.47 8.85
CA ARG A 194 12.17 -12.55 7.47
C ARG A 194 12.69 -11.23 6.93
N ILE A 195 12.38 -10.11 7.58
CA ILE A 195 12.90 -8.80 7.20
C ILE A 195 14.28 -8.63 7.85
N GLN A 196 15.33 -8.95 7.09
CA GLN A 196 16.72 -8.86 7.54
C GLN A 196 17.49 -7.71 6.89
N VAL A 197 16.84 -6.92 6.05
CA VAL A 197 17.42 -5.78 5.36
C VAL A 197 17.36 -4.52 6.24
N PRO A 198 18.28 -3.56 6.05
CA PRO A 198 18.16 -2.25 6.70
C PRO A 198 16.78 -1.65 6.45
N THR A 199 16.11 -1.25 7.52
CA THR A 199 14.72 -0.80 7.47
C THR A 199 14.57 0.55 8.16
N LEU A 200 13.96 1.51 7.45
CA LEU A 200 13.51 2.79 8.00
C LEU A 200 11.99 2.76 8.17
N ILE A 201 11.53 3.12 9.36
CA ILE A 201 10.12 3.29 9.69
C ILE A 201 9.89 4.75 10.08
N ILE A 202 9.01 5.45 9.35
CA ILE A 202 8.50 6.76 9.75
C ILE A 202 7.13 6.51 10.35
N ARG A 203 6.97 6.80 11.64
CA ARG A 203 5.72 6.49 12.34
C ARG A 203 4.53 7.32 11.86
N GLY A 204 3.33 6.85 12.12
CA GLY A 204 2.10 7.63 11.97
C GLY A 204 2.01 8.75 13.02
N GLY A 205 1.09 9.67 12.81
CA GLY A 205 0.77 10.76 13.72
C GLY A 205 0.19 10.29 15.07
N GLU A 206 0.13 11.19 16.02
CA GLU A 206 -0.34 10.87 17.39
C GLU A 206 -1.81 10.43 17.41
N ASN A 207 -2.64 11.06 16.59
CA ASN A 207 -4.10 10.82 16.55
C ASN A 207 -4.55 10.14 15.24
N ASP A 208 -3.61 9.67 14.40
CA ASP A 208 -3.94 9.00 13.15
C ASP A 208 -4.58 7.63 13.44
N MET A 209 -5.90 7.55 13.26
CA MET A 209 -6.65 6.33 13.53
C MET A 209 -6.45 5.24 12.48
N ASP A 210 -6.09 5.61 11.25
CA ASP A 210 -5.82 4.68 10.16
C ASP A 210 -4.41 4.08 10.24
N HIS A 211 -3.46 4.90 10.74
CA HIS A 211 -2.04 4.56 10.84
C HIS A 211 -1.51 4.86 12.26
N PRO A 212 -2.03 4.18 13.29
CA PRO A 212 -1.73 4.53 14.67
C PRO A 212 -0.22 4.50 14.95
N LYS A 213 0.28 5.52 15.64
CA LYS A 213 1.66 5.58 16.14
C LYS A 213 2.06 4.25 16.80
N ARG A 214 1.15 3.67 17.58
CA ARG A 214 1.37 2.39 18.25
C ARG A 214 1.72 1.26 17.27
N THR A 215 1.05 1.18 16.12
CA THR A 215 1.36 0.15 15.10
C THR A 215 2.80 0.27 14.60
N SER A 216 3.27 1.49 14.33
CA SER A 216 4.65 1.71 13.91
C SER A 216 5.67 1.33 14.99
N LEU A 217 5.36 1.59 16.26
CA LEU A 217 6.19 1.19 17.41
C LEU A 217 6.25 -0.35 17.53
N GLU A 218 5.11 -1.04 17.44
CA GLU A 218 5.04 -2.49 17.49
C GLU A 218 5.81 -3.13 16.31
N VAL A 219 5.63 -2.62 15.10
CA VAL A 219 6.40 -3.09 13.91
C VAL A 219 7.89 -2.86 14.09
N SER A 220 8.33 -1.75 14.68
CA SER A 220 9.74 -1.50 14.93
C SER A 220 10.36 -2.48 15.94
N CYS A 221 9.57 -2.98 16.88
CA CYS A 221 10.00 -4.05 17.79
C CYS A 221 10.12 -5.41 17.10
N LEU A 222 9.27 -5.66 16.09
CA LEU A 222 9.28 -6.91 15.33
C LEU A 222 10.41 -6.95 14.29
N ILE A 223 10.78 -5.82 13.68
CA ILE A 223 11.90 -5.74 12.73
C ILE A 223 13.18 -5.35 13.46
N LYS A 224 13.99 -6.34 13.79
CA LYS A 224 15.24 -6.15 14.55
C LYS A 224 16.20 -5.20 13.80
N GLY A 225 16.69 -4.18 14.50
CA GLY A 225 17.63 -3.22 13.92
C GLY A 225 17.00 -2.17 13.00
N SER A 226 15.68 -2.10 12.91
CA SER A 226 15.02 -1.02 12.18
C SER A 226 15.28 0.35 12.84
N LYS A 227 15.41 1.39 12.00
CA LYS A 227 15.47 2.79 12.43
C LYS A 227 14.05 3.34 12.46
N LEU A 228 13.53 3.66 13.65
CA LEU A 228 12.23 4.34 13.79
C LEU A 228 12.48 5.83 13.97
N ILE A 229 11.75 6.66 13.22
CA ILE A 229 11.81 8.12 13.33
C ILE A 229 10.42 8.73 13.43
N ASP A 230 10.36 9.95 13.96
CA ASP A 230 9.16 10.78 13.95
C ASP A 230 8.83 11.26 12.53
N PRO A 231 7.56 11.54 12.23
CA PRO A 231 7.17 12.06 10.93
C PRO A 231 7.80 13.45 10.70
N PRO A 232 8.33 13.74 9.50
CA PRO A 232 8.83 15.07 9.17
C PRO A 232 7.73 16.10 8.87
N TRP A 233 6.48 15.68 8.95
CA TRP A 233 5.28 16.50 8.81
C TRP A 233 4.57 16.69 10.16
N PRO A 234 3.62 17.64 10.28
CA PRO A 234 2.85 17.84 11.51
C PRO A 234 2.12 16.58 11.96
N GLU A 235 2.07 16.36 13.27
CA GLU A 235 1.48 15.16 13.89
C GLU A 235 0.02 14.91 13.48
N ASP A 236 -0.74 15.97 13.21
CA ASP A 236 -2.14 15.98 12.83
C ASP A 236 -2.38 16.13 11.31
N ALA A 237 -1.35 15.97 10.50
CA ALA A 237 -1.43 16.23 9.05
C ALA A 237 -2.48 15.34 8.37
N TRP A 238 -2.58 14.08 8.78
CA TRP A 238 -3.54 13.12 8.19
C TRP A 238 -4.98 13.50 8.54
N GLU A 239 -5.24 13.78 9.80
CA GLU A 239 -6.57 14.17 10.28
C GLU A 239 -7.03 15.47 9.64
N ARG A 240 -6.16 16.49 9.60
CA ARG A 240 -6.49 17.76 8.95
C ARG A 240 -6.82 17.58 7.47
N ALA A 241 -6.05 16.80 6.74
CA ALA A 241 -6.32 16.53 5.33
C ALA A 241 -7.67 15.80 5.16
N SER A 242 -7.99 14.85 6.06
CA SER A 242 -9.27 14.14 6.08
C SER A 242 -10.45 15.08 6.35
N GLU A 243 -10.32 15.96 7.36
CA GLU A 243 -11.33 16.96 7.72
C GLU A 243 -11.56 17.98 6.61
N GLU A 244 -10.51 18.46 5.97
CA GLU A 244 -10.60 19.40 4.84
C GLU A 244 -11.38 18.80 3.66
N ARG A 245 -11.13 17.53 3.35
CA ARG A 245 -11.88 16.80 2.32
C ARG A 245 -13.33 16.60 2.72
N ALA A 246 -13.60 16.14 3.92
CA ALA A 246 -14.96 15.94 4.43
C ALA A 246 -15.76 17.25 4.45
N ALA A 247 -15.11 18.38 4.73
CA ALA A 247 -15.70 19.72 4.70
C ALA A 247 -15.82 20.30 3.29
N GLY A 248 -15.39 19.59 2.24
CA GLY A 248 -15.41 20.08 0.85
C GLY A 248 -14.46 21.25 0.56
N LYS A 249 -13.50 21.52 1.45
CA LYS A 249 -12.52 22.61 1.27
C LYS A 249 -11.49 22.29 0.17
N VAL A 250 -11.25 21.01 -0.08
CA VAL A 250 -10.31 20.51 -1.09
C VAL A 250 -11.04 19.53 -1.98
N GLN A 251 -10.98 19.72 -3.30
CA GLN A 251 -11.66 18.89 -4.28
C GLN A 251 -10.80 17.70 -4.75
N ARG A 252 -9.48 17.86 -4.71
CA ARG A 252 -8.54 16.80 -5.07
C ARG A 252 -8.17 15.92 -3.85
N PHE A 253 -7.56 14.79 -4.11
CA PHE A 253 -6.95 13.98 -3.05
C PHE A 253 -5.69 14.70 -2.53
N ASN A 254 -5.61 14.96 -1.23
CA ASN A 254 -4.52 15.70 -0.59
C ASN A 254 -3.83 14.95 0.57
N MET A 255 -4.23 13.71 0.80
CA MET A 255 -3.74 12.94 1.95
C MET A 255 -2.25 12.61 1.86
N PHE A 256 -1.66 12.59 0.65
CA PHE A 256 -0.25 12.29 0.43
C PHE A 256 0.63 13.52 0.18
N ASP A 257 0.07 14.72 0.24
CA ASP A 257 0.81 15.96 -0.04
C ASP A 257 2.04 16.17 0.85
N THR A 258 1.97 15.67 2.09
CA THR A 258 3.07 15.79 3.04
C THR A 258 4.19 14.78 2.81
N TRP A 259 3.98 13.74 2.01
CA TRP A 259 4.95 12.66 1.84
C TRP A 259 6.29 13.11 1.25
N VAL A 260 6.30 14.15 0.43
CA VAL A 260 7.54 14.73 -0.10
C VAL A 260 8.49 15.17 1.02
N GLN A 261 7.98 15.54 2.19
CA GLN A 261 8.78 15.94 3.34
C GLN A 261 9.62 14.78 3.91
N ALA A 262 9.30 13.53 3.58
CA ALA A 262 10.11 12.37 3.96
C ALA A 262 11.41 12.25 3.15
N ALA A 263 11.51 12.89 1.98
CA ALA A 263 12.64 12.70 1.07
C ALA A 263 14.00 12.90 1.72
N PRO A 264 14.27 13.96 2.53
CA PRO A 264 15.57 14.13 3.17
C PRO A 264 15.95 12.97 4.10
N ALA A 265 15.02 12.51 4.95
CA ALA A 265 15.26 11.41 5.88
C ALA A 265 15.45 10.07 5.15
N ILE A 266 14.72 9.85 4.06
CA ILE A 266 14.89 8.68 3.19
C ILE A 266 16.26 8.71 2.55
N LEU A 267 16.66 9.82 1.93
CA LEU A 267 17.96 9.96 1.25
C LEU A 267 19.13 9.79 2.23
N GLU A 268 19.04 10.36 3.45
CA GLU A 268 20.03 10.15 4.51
C GLU A 268 20.18 8.66 4.85
N PHE A 269 19.06 7.98 5.05
CA PHE A 269 19.06 6.54 5.36
C PHE A 269 19.60 5.69 4.20
N LEU A 270 19.30 6.06 2.97
CA LEU A 270 19.75 5.29 1.80
C LEU A 270 21.25 5.47 1.53
N GLY A 271 21.81 6.63 1.87
CA GLY A 271 23.25 6.95 1.74
C GLY A 271 24.12 6.42 2.89
N SER A 272 23.52 5.88 3.97
CA SER A 272 24.21 5.35 5.15
C SER A 272 24.65 3.91 5.00
#